data_9b7e2a40b95f7e86b1ed55c5a17a9d9f
#
_entry.id   9b7e2a40b95f7e86b1ed55c5a17a9d9f
#
_cell.length_a   1.000
_cell.length_b   1.000
_cell.length_c   1.000
_cell.angle_alpha   90.00
_cell.angle_beta   90.00
_cell.angle_gamma   90.00
#
_symmetry.space_group_name_H-M   'P 1'
#
loop_
_entity.id
_entity.type
_entity.pdbx_description
1 polymer ?
#
loop_
_entity_poly.entity_id
_entity_poly.type
_entity_poly.pdbx_seq_one_letter_code
_entity_poly.pdbx_strand_id
1 'polypeptide(L)'
;MPRKKTNLTMPVLALRGLMVFPHMVLHFDVGRPKSVAALQEAMMNDQKIFLVAQKDVDDPDPTPENLCTVGTIANIRQVMNLPGDSLRVLVEGETRGELTTVTQEDPFLLGRIHLPKVTEPEDEMELAALVRTAKDYFDAYARASQRVSQETIASIRDVDDAEQIADLIAANILTKLEDRQQILEEFDIQRRLER
;
A
#
# COMPACT_ATOMS: atom_id res chain seq x y z
N MET A 1 -1.26 -29.30 2.53
CA MET A 1 -1.52 -27.85 2.54
C MET A 1 -1.07 -27.28 1.20
N PRO A 2 -1.89 -26.51 0.47
CA PRO A 2 -1.46 -25.93 -0.79
C PRO A 2 -0.32 -24.92 -0.50
N ARG A 3 0.82 -25.08 -1.16
CA ARG A 3 1.91 -24.09 -1.12
C ARG A 3 1.33 -22.74 -1.55
N LYS A 4 1.35 -21.73 -0.67
CA LYS A 4 1.05 -20.35 -1.06
C LYS A 4 1.93 -20.03 -2.26
N LYS A 5 1.32 -19.67 -3.38
CA LYS A 5 2.06 -19.18 -4.55
C LYS A 5 2.83 -17.95 -4.12
N THR A 6 4.15 -18.00 -4.17
CA THR A 6 5.04 -16.87 -3.81
C THR A 6 5.11 -15.82 -4.91
N ASN A 7 4.59 -16.12 -6.10
CA ASN A 7 4.54 -15.19 -7.24
C ASN A 7 3.12 -15.17 -7.81
N LEU A 8 2.61 -13.98 -8.03
CA LEU A 8 1.32 -13.71 -8.64
C LEU A 8 1.53 -12.87 -9.89
N THR A 9 0.63 -13.00 -10.87
CA THR A 9 0.59 -12.12 -12.05
C THR A 9 -0.72 -11.36 -12.00
N MET A 10 -0.65 -10.03 -12.05
CA MET A 10 -1.84 -9.19 -11.96
C MET A 10 -1.64 -7.83 -12.64
N PRO A 11 -2.73 -7.12 -12.96
CA PRO A 11 -2.65 -5.76 -13.45
C PRO A 11 -1.94 -4.85 -12.44
N VAL A 12 -1.12 -3.92 -12.96
CA VAL A 12 -0.36 -2.94 -12.19
C VAL A 12 -0.91 -1.54 -12.47
N LEU A 13 -1.17 -0.79 -11.43
CA LEU A 13 -1.60 0.59 -11.52
C LEU A 13 -0.57 1.50 -10.85
N ALA A 14 0.02 2.40 -11.64
CA ALA A 14 0.97 3.39 -11.16
C ALA A 14 0.24 4.52 -10.42
N LEU A 15 0.60 4.76 -9.17
CA LEU A 15 0.04 5.81 -8.34
C LEU A 15 0.88 7.09 -8.45
N ARG A 16 0.20 8.22 -8.65
CA ARG A 16 0.80 9.53 -8.78
C ARG A 16 0.60 10.35 -7.50
N GLY A 17 1.68 10.59 -6.77
CA GLY A 17 1.62 11.37 -5.54
C GLY A 17 0.78 10.76 -4.43
N LEU A 18 0.53 9.46 -4.52
CA LEU A 18 -0.29 8.69 -3.59
C LEU A 18 0.36 7.34 -3.32
N MET A 19 0.14 6.82 -2.12
CA MET A 19 0.58 5.50 -1.73
C MET A 19 -0.48 4.81 -0.88
N VAL A 20 -0.58 3.49 -1.03
CA VAL A 20 -1.50 2.65 -0.28
C VAL A 20 -0.70 1.66 0.56
N PHE A 21 -0.88 1.69 1.86
CA PHE A 21 -0.37 0.65 2.76
C PHE A 21 -1.35 -0.53 2.85
N PRO A 22 -0.89 -1.72 3.25
CA PRO A 22 -1.79 -2.78 3.69
C PRO A 22 -2.78 -2.26 4.74
N HIS A 23 -3.99 -2.80 4.72
CA HIS A 23 -5.11 -2.42 5.61
C HIS A 23 -5.68 -1.00 5.43
N MET A 24 -5.08 -0.16 4.57
CA MET A 24 -5.68 1.12 4.21
C MET A 24 -6.90 0.93 3.31
N VAL A 25 -7.94 1.70 3.60
CA VAL A 25 -9.11 1.84 2.74
C VAL A 25 -9.17 3.29 2.28
N LEU A 26 -9.11 3.51 0.98
CA LEU A 26 -9.24 4.85 0.41
C LEU A 26 -9.81 4.82 -1.00
N HIS A 27 -10.30 5.97 -1.43
CA HIS A 27 -10.74 6.19 -2.81
C HIS A 27 -9.85 7.21 -3.51
N PHE A 28 -9.68 7.02 -4.81
CA PHE A 28 -8.97 7.95 -5.67
C PHE A 28 -9.48 7.88 -7.10
N ASP A 29 -9.16 8.90 -7.88
CA ASP A 29 -9.61 9.02 -9.26
C ASP A 29 -8.53 8.49 -10.22
N VAL A 30 -8.97 7.76 -11.23
CA VAL A 30 -8.14 7.14 -12.26
C VAL A 30 -8.59 7.64 -13.63
N GLY A 31 -7.69 8.30 -14.36
CA GLY A 31 -8.00 8.88 -15.65
C GLY A 31 -7.00 8.52 -16.77
N ARG A 32 -5.81 8.01 -16.44
CA ARG A 32 -4.85 7.59 -17.46
C ARG A 32 -5.33 6.31 -18.15
N PRO A 33 -5.27 6.24 -19.50
CA PRO A 33 -5.81 5.10 -20.26
C PRO A 33 -5.29 3.74 -19.79
N LYS A 34 -3.99 3.61 -19.55
CA LYS A 34 -3.38 2.35 -19.05
C LYS A 34 -3.90 1.98 -17.66
N SER A 35 -4.09 2.97 -16.80
CA SER A 35 -4.62 2.74 -15.44
C SER A 35 -6.09 2.35 -15.46
N VAL A 36 -6.89 2.98 -16.31
CA VAL A 36 -8.30 2.61 -16.52
C VAL A 36 -8.41 1.19 -17.06
N ALA A 37 -7.59 0.83 -18.07
CA ALA A 37 -7.56 -0.51 -18.64
C ALA A 37 -7.13 -1.57 -17.60
N ALA A 38 -6.12 -1.28 -16.77
CA ALA A 38 -5.69 -2.17 -15.68
C ALA A 38 -6.82 -2.41 -14.67
N LEU A 39 -7.57 -1.37 -14.32
CA LEU A 39 -8.69 -1.45 -13.41
C LEU A 39 -9.83 -2.30 -13.98
N GLN A 40 -10.16 -2.09 -15.25
CA GLN A 40 -11.20 -2.88 -15.95
C GLN A 40 -10.83 -4.36 -16.04
N GLU A 41 -9.56 -4.67 -16.36
CA GLU A 41 -9.06 -6.04 -16.37
C GLU A 41 -9.17 -6.69 -14.98
N ALA A 42 -8.76 -5.99 -13.93
CA ALA A 42 -8.86 -6.49 -12.57
C ALA A 42 -10.33 -6.78 -12.16
N MET A 43 -11.27 -5.91 -12.57
CA MET A 43 -12.69 -6.09 -12.29
C MET A 43 -13.31 -7.30 -13.00
N MET A 44 -12.78 -7.67 -14.17
CA MET A 44 -13.25 -8.86 -14.90
C MET A 44 -12.68 -10.18 -14.33
N ASN A 45 -11.67 -10.12 -13.48
CA ASN A 45 -11.02 -11.28 -12.89
C ASN A 45 -11.33 -11.39 -11.40
N ASP A 46 -10.31 -11.33 -10.55
CA ASP A 46 -10.42 -11.55 -9.10
C ASP A 46 -10.58 -10.25 -8.27
N GLN A 47 -10.73 -9.11 -8.94
CA GLN A 47 -10.83 -7.78 -8.34
C GLN A 47 -9.58 -7.36 -7.54
N LYS A 48 -8.43 -7.97 -7.86
CA LYS A 48 -7.14 -7.63 -7.27
C LYS A 48 -6.29 -6.84 -8.25
N ILE A 49 -5.60 -5.83 -7.71
CA ILE A 49 -4.72 -4.97 -8.46
C ILE A 49 -3.47 -4.65 -7.65
N PHE A 50 -2.31 -4.54 -8.30
CA PHE A 50 -1.08 -4.11 -7.67
C PHE A 50 -0.93 -2.60 -7.80
N LEU A 51 -0.90 -1.91 -6.67
CA LEU A 51 -0.76 -0.48 -6.56
C LEU A 51 0.70 -0.14 -6.22
N VAL A 52 1.36 0.63 -7.06
CA VAL A 52 2.77 0.99 -6.88
C VAL A 52 2.98 2.48 -7.18
N ALA A 53 3.77 3.16 -6.35
CA ALA A 53 4.09 4.56 -6.58
C ALA A 53 5.03 4.74 -7.78
N GLN A 54 4.79 5.76 -8.58
CA GLN A 54 5.77 6.21 -9.58
C GLN A 54 6.82 7.11 -8.90
N LYS A 55 8.07 7.00 -9.37
CA LYS A 55 9.20 7.75 -8.82
C LYS A 55 9.13 9.23 -9.17
N ASP A 56 8.78 9.53 -10.42
CA ASP A 56 8.58 10.90 -10.89
C ASP A 56 7.08 11.18 -10.99
N VAL A 57 6.59 12.06 -10.13
CA VAL A 57 5.16 12.44 -10.09
C VAL A 57 4.72 13.23 -11.31
N ASP A 58 5.64 13.81 -12.06
CA ASP A 58 5.34 14.61 -13.24
C ASP A 58 5.30 13.78 -14.54
N ASP A 59 5.77 12.52 -14.50
CA ASP A 59 5.71 11.61 -15.63
C ASP A 59 4.24 11.20 -15.93
N PRO A 60 3.71 11.56 -17.10
CA PRO A 60 2.33 11.25 -17.47
C PRO A 60 2.11 9.78 -17.84
N ASP A 61 3.15 9.08 -18.29
CA ASP A 61 3.10 7.67 -18.73
C ASP A 61 4.36 6.92 -18.26
N PRO A 62 4.46 6.63 -16.96
CA PRO A 62 5.67 6.05 -16.39
C PRO A 62 5.98 4.68 -16.98
N THR A 63 7.23 4.51 -17.41
CA THR A 63 7.78 3.21 -17.79
C THR A 63 8.03 2.34 -16.55
N PRO A 64 8.22 1.02 -16.71
CA PRO A 64 8.50 0.14 -15.57
C PRO A 64 9.68 0.59 -14.68
N GLU A 65 10.71 1.19 -15.27
CA GLU A 65 11.89 1.70 -14.56
C GLU A 65 11.57 2.91 -13.67
N ASN A 66 10.51 3.65 -13.99
CA ASN A 66 10.03 4.80 -13.23
C ASN A 66 9.04 4.41 -12.12
N LEU A 67 8.78 3.12 -11.94
CA LEU A 67 7.99 2.61 -10.82
C LEU A 67 8.88 2.23 -9.65
N CYS A 68 8.38 2.40 -8.42
CA CYS A 68 8.95 1.76 -7.25
C CYS A 68 8.85 0.24 -7.38
N THR A 69 9.69 -0.49 -6.68
CA THR A 69 9.68 -1.95 -6.72
C THR A 69 8.64 -2.52 -5.78
N VAL A 70 8.51 -1.94 -4.58
CA VAL A 70 7.56 -2.39 -3.57
C VAL A 70 6.28 -1.58 -3.65
N GLY A 71 5.18 -2.30 -3.66
CA GLY A 71 3.83 -1.74 -3.64
C GLY A 71 2.89 -2.61 -2.82
N THR A 72 1.59 -2.39 -3.00
CA THR A 72 0.55 -3.09 -2.25
C THR A 72 -0.43 -3.77 -3.18
N ILE A 73 -0.66 -5.05 -2.95
CA ILE A 73 -1.79 -5.77 -3.55
C ILE A 73 -3.04 -5.29 -2.83
N ALA A 74 -4.02 -4.83 -3.59
CA ALA A 74 -5.26 -4.30 -3.06
C ALA A 74 -6.48 -4.97 -3.68
N ASN A 75 -7.54 -5.07 -2.90
CA ASN A 75 -8.86 -5.47 -3.36
C ASN A 75 -9.64 -4.23 -3.83
N ILE A 76 -10.23 -4.30 -5.01
CA ILE A 76 -11.14 -3.28 -5.50
C ILE A 76 -12.51 -3.53 -4.88
N ARG A 77 -13.00 -2.56 -4.09
CA ARG A 77 -14.28 -2.65 -3.39
C ARG A 77 -15.42 -2.02 -4.18
N GLN A 78 -15.14 -0.92 -4.87
CA GLN A 78 -16.14 -0.19 -5.64
C GLN A 78 -15.48 0.58 -6.79
N VAL A 79 -16.16 0.67 -7.92
CA VAL A 79 -15.77 1.50 -9.05
C VAL A 79 -16.98 2.32 -9.47
N MET A 80 -16.79 3.62 -9.68
CA MET A 80 -17.79 4.55 -10.16
C MET A 80 -17.28 5.26 -11.39
N ASN A 81 -18.12 5.40 -12.41
CA ASN A 81 -17.82 6.19 -13.60
C ASN A 81 -17.88 7.68 -13.27
N LEU A 82 -16.91 8.43 -13.76
CA LEU A 82 -16.84 9.87 -13.69
C LEU A 82 -16.93 10.46 -15.12
N PRO A 83 -17.30 11.74 -15.29
CA PRO A 83 -17.24 12.42 -16.58
C PRO A 83 -15.81 12.36 -17.18
N GLY A 84 -15.70 12.23 -18.52
CA GLY A 84 -14.43 12.25 -19.23
C GLY A 84 -13.64 10.94 -19.17
N ASP A 85 -14.34 9.80 -19.20
CA ASP A 85 -13.75 8.45 -19.21
C ASP A 85 -12.85 8.14 -18.00
N SER A 86 -13.02 8.88 -16.92
CA SER A 86 -12.34 8.66 -15.64
C SER A 86 -13.16 7.76 -14.73
N LEU A 87 -12.48 7.08 -13.81
CA LEU A 87 -13.09 6.21 -12.82
C LEU A 87 -12.71 6.69 -11.41
N ARG A 88 -13.64 6.60 -10.48
CA ARG A 88 -13.34 6.66 -9.04
C ARG A 88 -13.36 5.25 -8.49
N VAL A 89 -12.29 4.87 -7.82
CA VAL A 89 -12.13 3.54 -7.25
C VAL A 89 -12.00 3.62 -5.74
N LEU A 90 -12.68 2.70 -5.04
CA LEU A 90 -12.46 2.42 -3.62
C LEU A 90 -11.65 1.13 -3.53
N VAL A 91 -10.51 1.19 -2.87
CA VAL A 91 -9.60 0.07 -2.67
C VAL A 91 -9.33 -0.19 -1.20
N GLU A 92 -9.02 -1.44 -0.90
CA GLU A 92 -8.52 -1.89 0.39
C GLU A 92 -7.19 -2.62 0.20
N GLY A 93 -6.12 -2.10 0.79
CA GLY A 93 -4.81 -2.74 0.78
C GLY A 93 -4.86 -4.09 1.50
N GLU A 94 -4.27 -5.12 0.89
CA GLU A 94 -4.24 -6.47 1.46
C GLU A 94 -2.86 -6.83 1.99
N THR A 95 -1.84 -6.78 1.15
CA THR A 95 -0.48 -7.16 1.51
C THR A 95 0.57 -6.48 0.64
N ARG A 96 1.79 -6.40 1.13
CA ARG A 96 2.96 -5.94 0.38
C ARG A 96 3.30 -6.92 -0.75
N GLY A 97 3.88 -6.39 -1.82
CA GLY A 97 4.44 -7.17 -2.91
C GLY A 97 5.61 -6.45 -3.56
N GLU A 98 6.48 -7.24 -4.19
CA GLU A 98 7.58 -6.74 -5.00
C GLU A 98 7.30 -6.98 -6.48
N LEU A 99 7.31 -5.92 -7.28
CA LEU A 99 7.23 -5.99 -8.73
C LEU A 99 8.56 -6.49 -9.28
N THR A 100 8.61 -7.74 -9.70
CA THR A 100 9.84 -8.37 -10.21
C THR A 100 10.02 -8.20 -11.71
N THR A 101 8.92 -8.21 -12.46
CA THR A 101 8.96 -8.11 -13.93
C THR A 101 7.63 -7.55 -14.42
N VAL A 102 7.68 -6.62 -15.36
CA VAL A 102 6.53 -6.21 -16.17
C VAL A 102 6.52 -7.06 -17.43
N THR A 103 5.47 -7.84 -17.63
CA THR A 103 5.35 -8.78 -18.75
C THR A 103 4.54 -8.22 -19.90
N GLN A 104 3.81 -7.14 -19.70
CA GLN A 104 3.01 -6.41 -20.69
C GLN A 104 2.96 -4.94 -20.30
N GLU A 105 3.03 -4.05 -21.29
CA GLU A 105 2.93 -2.60 -21.10
C GLU A 105 1.68 -1.98 -21.72
N ASP A 106 1.13 -2.60 -22.75
CA ASP A 106 -0.08 -2.16 -23.46
C ASP A 106 -1.11 -3.30 -23.58
N PRO A 107 -2.39 -3.04 -23.46
CA PRO A 107 -3.07 -1.77 -23.16
C PRO A 107 -2.98 -1.34 -21.70
N PHE A 108 -2.44 -2.18 -20.80
CA PHE A 108 -2.19 -1.92 -19.40
C PHE A 108 -0.92 -2.65 -18.94
N LEU A 109 -0.36 -2.20 -17.84
CA LEU A 109 0.78 -2.87 -17.23
C LEU A 109 0.32 -4.18 -16.56
N LEU A 110 0.96 -5.29 -16.93
CA LEU A 110 0.79 -6.58 -16.29
C LEU A 110 2.11 -6.99 -15.64
N GLY A 111 2.11 -7.22 -14.35
CA GLY A 111 3.33 -7.48 -13.59
C GLY A 111 3.32 -8.81 -12.88
N ARG A 112 4.51 -9.37 -12.70
CA ARG A 112 4.77 -10.48 -11.81
C ARG A 112 5.15 -9.93 -10.44
N ILE A 113 4.36 -10.27 -9.43
CA ILE A 113 4.49 -9.79 -8.07
C ILE A 113 4.99 -10.93 -7.20
N HIS A 114 6.13 -10.73 -6.56
CA HIS A 114 6.66 -11.61 -5.53
C HIS A 114 6.06 -11.23 -4.18
N LEU A 115 5.62 -12.23 -3.41
CA LEU A 115 5.17 -12.03 -2.03
C LEU A 115 6.37 -12.24 -1.11
N PRO A 116 6.93 -11.18 -0.52
CA PRO A 116 8.05 -11.30 0.40
C PRO A 116 7.64 -12.07 1.65
N LYS A 117 8.58 -12.77 2.24
CA LYS A 117 8.38 -13.33 3.57
C LYS A 117 8.57 -12.20 4.58
N VAL A 118 7.59 -12.05 5.46
CA VAL A 118 7.76 -11.22 6.66
C VAL A 118 8.77 -11.90 7.56
N THR A 119 9.75 -11.14 8.03
CA THR A 119 10.71 -11.64 9.01
C THR A 119 9.99 -11.79 10.35
N GLU A 120 9.98 -13.01 10.89
CA GLU A 120 9.44 -13.25 12.22
C GLU A 120 10.36 -12.56 13.26
N PRO A 121 9.78 -11.95 14.30
CA PRO A 121 10.58 -11.29 15.34
C PRO A 121 11.45 -12.31 16.07
N GLU A 122 12.69 -11.92 16.37
CA GLU A 122 13.61 -12.76 17.15
C GLU A 122 13.17 -12.85 18.63
N ASP A 123 12.55 -11.80 19.15
CA ASP A 123 12.01 -11.71 20.50
C ASP A 123 10.60 -11.10 20.51
N GLU A 124 9.61 -11.91 20.88
CA GLU A 124 8.21 -11.46 20.97
C GLU A 124 7.99 -10.42 22.09
N MET A 125 8.79 -10.47 23.18
CA MET A 125 8.69 -9.49 24.28
C MET A 125 9.24 -8.14 23.84
N GLU A 126 10.33 -8.12 23.08
CA GLU A 126 10.89 -6.89 22.53
C GLU A 126 9.94 -6.26 21.52
N LEU A 127 9.36 -7.06 20.62
CA LEU A 127 8.34 -6.59 19.69
C LEU A 127 7.13 -5.98 20.42
N ALA A 128 6.64 -6.64 21.46
CA ALA A 128 5.52 -6.12 22.25
C ALA A 128 5.86 -4.80 22.95
N ALA A 129 7.08 -4.63 23.42
CA ALA A 129 7.57 -3.37 24.00
C ALA A 129 7.64 -2.26 22.94
N LEU A 130 8.15 -2.55 21.74
CA LEU A 130 8.18 -1.60 20.63
C LEU A 130 6.78 -1.17 20.19
N VAL A 131 5.86 -2.10 20.07
CA VAL A 131 4.45 -1.80 19.75
C VAL A 131 3.84 -0.85 20.76
N ARG A 132 4.04 -1.11 22.04
CA ARG A 132 3.57 -0.22 23.11
C ARG A 132 4.17 1.18 22.99
N THR A 133 5.48 1.25 22.80
CA THR A 133 6.20 2.51 22.67
C THR A 133 5.72 3.29 21.45
N ALA A 134 5.52 2.64 20.31
CA ALA A 134 5.00 3.26 19.09
C ALA A 134 3.58 3.82 19.32
N LYS A 135 2.70 3.08 19.96
CA LYS A 135 1.35 3.55 20.34
C LYS A 135 1.40 4.78 21.26
N ASP A 136 2.27 4.78 22.26
CA ASP A 136 2.42 5.88 23.21
C ASP A 136 2.93 7.16 22.50
N TYR A 137 3.93 7.03 21.63
CA TYR A 137 4.42 8.15 20.81
C TYR A 137 3.36 8.67 19.84
N PHE A 138 2.63 7.76 19.18
CA PHE A 138 1.53 8.15 18.30
C PHE A 138 0.44 8.93 19.05
N ASP A 139 0.04 8.47 20.24
CA ASP A 139 -0.93 9.17 21.09
C ASP A 139 -0.45 10.57 21.48
N ALA A 140 0.83 10.70 21.86
CA ALA A 140 1.42 12.00 22.20
C ALA A 140 1.45 12.95 20.99
N TYR A 141 1.86 12.44 19.81
CA TYR A 141 1.84 13.19 18.55
C TYR A 141 0.44 13.64 18.17
N ALA A 142 -0.53 12.73 18.22
CA ALA A 142 -1.91 13.00 17.84
C ALA A 142 -2.55 14.10 18.71
N ARG A 143 -2.26 14.10 20.01
CA ARG A 143 -2.72 15.16 20.94
C ARG A 143 -2.06 16.49 20.65
N ALA A 144 -0.77 16.50 20.31
CA ALA A 144 -0.02 17.71 20.05
C ALA A 144 -0.34 18.34 18.68
N SER A 145 -0.50 17.50 17.65
CA SER A 145 -0.67 17.96 16.26
C SER A 145 -2.08 18.38 15.89
N GLN A 146 -3.10 17.87 16.58
CA GLN A 146 -4.53 18.05 16.26
C GLN A 146 -4.91 17.66 14.81
N ARG A 147 -4.04 16.92 14.11
CA ARG A 147 -4.26 16.51 12.71
C ARG A 147 -4.90 15.12 12.59
N VAL A 148 -4.88 14.36 13.67
CA VAL A 148 -5.38 12.99 13.71
C VAL A 148 -6.75 12.99 14.38
N SER A 149 -7.74 12.34 13.75
CA SER A 149 -9.09 12.25 14.30
C SER A 149 -9.12 11.34 15.53
N GLN A 150 -10.08 11.57 16.42
CA GLN A 150 -10.29 10.70 17.59
C GLN A 150 -10.64 9.26 17.20
N GLU A 151 -11.34 9.09 16.09
CA GLU A 151 -11.68 7.79 15.52
C GLU A 151 -10.42 7.02 15.08
N THR A 152 -9.48 7.71 14.40
CA THR A 152 -8.19 7.12 14.02
C THR A 152 -7.36 6.71 15.25
N ILE A 153 -7.34 7.55 16.28
CA ILE A 153 -6.63 7.24 17.53
C ILE A 153 -7.22 5.99 18.18
N ALA A 154 -8.55 5.91 18.26
CA ALA A 154 -9.24 4.75 18.84
C ALA A 154 -8.94 3.48 18.01
N SER A 155 -9.02 3.56 16.68
CA SER A 155 -8.77 2.40 15.80
C SER A 155 -7.36 1.84 15.95
N ILE A 156 -6.33 2.70 16.09
CA ILE A 156 -4.94 2.25 16.29
C ILE A 156 -4.74 1.62 17.67
N ARG A 157 -5.43 2.12 18.68
CA ARG A 157 -5.37 1.52 20.05
C ARG A 157 -5.93 0.11 20.08
N ASP A 158 -7.00 -0.13 19.33
CA ASP A 158 -7.73 -1.40 19.33
C ASP A 158 -7.06 -2.47 18.45
N VAL A 159 -6.06 -2.12 17.66
CA VAL A 159 -5.29 -3.06 16.84
C VAL A 159 -4.17 -3.68 17.66
N ASP A 160 -4.02 -5.02 17.61
CA ASP A 160 -2.95 -5.76 18.27
C ASP A 160 -1.84 -6.24 17.33
N ASP A 161 -2.13 -6.30 16.03
CA ASP A 161 -1.17 -6.74 15.02
C ASP A 161 -0.08 -5.68 14.77
N ALA A 162 1.18 -6.06 14.99
CA ALA A 162 2.32 -5.14 14.92
C ALA A 162 2.53 -4.55 13.53
N GLU A 163 2.32 -5.35 12.46
CA GLU A 163 2.46 -4.87 11.08
C GLU A 163 1.38 -3.83 10.77
N GLN A 164 0.15 -4.12 11.14
CA GLN A 164 -0.96 -3.20 10.92
C GLN A 164 -0.78 -1.90 11.71
N ILE A 165 -0.28 -1.97 12.94
CA ILE A 165 0.01 -0.78 13.76
C ILE A 165 1.06 0.09 13.09
N ALA A 166 2.19 -0.47 12.66
CA ALA A 166 3.26 0.27 12.00
C ALA A 166 2.75 0.98 10.74
N ASP A 167 1.97 0.29 9.91
CA ASP A 167 1.42 0.83 8.68
C ASP A 167 0.38 1.93 8.92
N LEU A 168 -0.51 1.75 9.90
CA LEU A 168 -1.52 2.75 10.27
C LEU A 168 -0.87 4.02 10.83
N ILE A 169 0.14 3.88 11.69
CA ILE A 169 0.89 5.02 12.23
C ILE A 169 1.57 5.77 11.06
N ALA A 170 2.33 5.06 10.22
CA ALA A 170 3.01 5.66 9.08
C ALA A 170 2.07 6.40 8.12
N ALA A 171 0.91 5.82 7.82
CA ALA A 171 -0.11 6.42 6.96
C ALA A 171 -0.65 7.75 7.52
N ASN A 172 -0.70 7.90 8.84
CA ASN A 172 -1.31 9.07 9.50
C ASN A 172 -0.30 10.16 9.89
N ILE A 173 0.98 9.84 10.09
CA ILE A 173 1.99 10.82 10.52
C ILE A 173 2.94 11.25 9.42
N LEU A 174 3.30 10.35 8.51
CA LEU A 174 4.24 10.64 7.43
C LEU A 174 3.54 11.42 6.31
N THR A 175 4.13 12.54 5.92
CA THR A 175 3.59 13.42 4.87
C THR A 175 4.32 13.28 3.54
N LYS A 176 5.61 12.90 3.57
CA LYS A 176 6.42 12.74 2.37
C LYS A 176 6.26 11.34 1.81
N LEU A 177 6.15 11.25 0.49
CA LEU A 177 6.03 9.95 -0.20
C LEU A 177 7.27 9.09 -0.05
N GLU A 178 8.45 9.70 -0.05
CA GLU A 178 9.72 9.00 0.12
C GLU A 178 9.80 8.30 1.48
N ASP A 179 9.38 8.99 2.55
CA ASP A 179 9.38 8.43 3.90
C ASP A 179 8.37 7.27 4.00
N ARG A 180 7.18 7.44 3.40
CA ARG A 180 6.17 6.39 3.32
C ARG A 180 6.68 5.18 2.54
N GLN A 181 7.37 5.41 1.41
CA GLN A 181 7.92 4.33 0.60
C GLN A 181 8.99 3.55 1.37
N GLN A 182 9.84 4.21 2.14
CA GLN A 182 10.84 3.54 2.99
C GLN A 182 10.19 2.62 4.04
N ILE A 183 9.08 3.04 4.63
CA ILE A 183 8.32 2.19 5.56
C ILE A 183 7.66 1.00 4.82
N LEU A 184 7.12 1.23 3.63
CA LEU A 184 6.52 0.15 2.83
C LEU A 184 7.56 -0.89 2.41
N GLU A 185 8.79 -0.48 2.10
CA GLU A 185 9.90 -1.33 1.68
C GLU A 185 10.56 -2.10 2.84
N GLU A 186 10.29 -1.73 4.09
CA GLU A 186 10.84 -2.43 5.25
C GLU A 186 10.01 -3.67 5.59
N PHE A 187 10.53 -4.85 5.29
CA PHE A 187 9.85 -6.14 5.54
C PHE A 187 10.08 -6.67 6.96
N ASP A 188 11.10 -6.18 7.65
CA ASP A 188 11.34 -6.50 9.05
C ASP A 188 10.47 -5.62 9.93
N ILE A 189 9.55 -6.25 10.68
CA ILE A 189 8.57 -5.51 11.48
C ILE A 189 9.21 -4.73 12.62
N GLN A 190 10.24 -5.28 13.24
CA GLN A 190 10.94 -4.61 14.33
C GLN A 190 11.61 -3.33 13.82
N ARG A 191 12.37 -3.42 12.73
CA ARG A 191 13.00 -2.25 12.09
C ARG A 191 11.99 -1.23 11.59
N ARG A 192 10.81 -1.69 11.13
CA ARG A 192 9.74 -0.79 10.69
C ARG A 192 9.18 0.03 11.83
N LEU A 193 9.02 -0.55 13.02
CA LEU A 193 8.56 0.15 14.22
C LEU A 193 9.61 1.08 14.81
N GLU A 194 10.90 0.79 14.61
CA GLU A 194 12.02 1.62 15.07
C GLU A 194 12.22 2.89 14.21
N ARG A 195 11.74 2.89 12.97
CA ARG A 195 11.83 4.04 12.05
C ARG A 195 10.80 5.11 12.33
#